data_f9abab7aabf49f4268c32014c3702ace
#
_entry.id   f9abab7aabf49f4268c32014c3702ace
#
_cell.length_a   1.000
_cell.length_b   1.000
_cell.length_c   1.000
_cell.angle_alpha   90.00
_cell.angle_beta   90.00
_cell.angle_gamma   90.00
#
_symmetry.space_group_name_H-M   'P 1'
#
loop_
_entity.id
_entity.type
_entity.pdbx_description
1 polymer ?
#
loop_
_entity_poly.entity_id
_entity_poly.type
_entity_poly.pdbx_seq_one_letter_code
_entity_poly.pdbx_strand_id
1 'polypeptide(L)'
;MRPESLMMSYGYKPELSEGAVKCPIFQTSTFVFKNAEEGKAFFEIAYGHRQQQVGEELGLIYSRINNPDLEILENRLTLWDEAEECAVFESGMAAISTVLLEFLKPGDLLLISSPLYGGSDHFIKKILPKFGIHYAEFRVGQSKEEIIEIVEKTGKADKLALVYIETPANPTNDLI
;
A
#
# COMPACT_ATOMS: atom_id res chain seq x y z
N MET A 1 -9.34 -1.38 -23.29
CA MET A 1 -9.04 0.06 -23.46
C MET A 1 -7.67 0.29 -22.80
N ARG A 2 -6.86 1.22 -23.30
CA ARG A 2 -5.53 1.46 -22.70
C ARG A 2 -5.64 2.21 -21.37
N PRO A 3 -4.72 2.01 -20.41
CA PRO A 3 -4.74 2.70 -19.10
C PRO A 3 -4.85 4.22 -19.23
N GLU A 4 -4.13 4.83 -20.17
CA GLU A 4 -4.15 6.28 -20.41
C GLU A 4 -5.54 6.82 -20.76
N SER A 5 -6.35 6.03 -21.47
CA SER A 5 -7.73 6.41 -21.81
C SER A 5 -8.68 6.18 -20.64
N LEU A 6 -8.50 5.08 -19.92
CA LEU A 6 -9.32 4.74 -18.75
C LEU A 6 -9.11 5.75 -17.59
N MET A 7 -7.91 6.25 -17.39
CA MET A 7 -7.61 7.24 -16.34
C MET A 7 -8.45 8.53 -16.43
N MET A 8 -9.08 8.80 -17.57
CA MET A 8 -9.94 9.98 -17.71
C MET A 8 -11.25 9.88 -16.91
N SER A 9 -11.78 8.66 -16.70
CA SER A 9 -13.10 8.47 -16.09
C SER A 9 -13.18 7.29 -15.11
N TYR A 10 -12.21 6.37 -15.09
CA TYR A 10 -12.26 5.17 -14.27
C TYR A 10 -12.41 5.52 -12.78
N GLY A 11 -13.25 4.75 -12.08
CA GLY A 11 -13.51 4.95 -10.64
C GLY A 11 -14.38 6.16 -10.31
N TYR A 12 -14.87 6.94 -11.30
CA TYR A 12 -15.70 8.11 -11.06
C TYR A 12 -17.10 7.98 -11.69
N LYS A 13 -18.12 8.31 -10.90
CA LYS A 13 -19.53 8.32 -11.30
C LYS A 13 -20.08 9.75 -11.24
N PRO A 14 -20.23 10.44 -12.38
CA PRO A 14 -20.71 11.85 -12.42
C PRO A 14 -22.04 12.07 -11.71
N GLU A 15 -22.95 11.09 -11.75
CA GLU A 15 -24.27 11.15 -11.11
C GLU A 15 -24.20 11.31 -9.57
N LEU A 16 -23.08 10.92 -8.95
CA LEU A 16 -22.84 11.14 -7.52
C LEU A 16 -22.32 12.55 -7.20
N SER A 17 -22.09 13.37 -8.22
CA SER A 17 -21.57 14.74 -8.11
C SER A 17 -22.33 15.69 -9.03
N GLU A 18 -23.68 15.67 -9.00
CA GLU A 18 -24.58 16.56 -9.77
C GLU A 18 -24.28 16.55 -11.28
N GLY A 19 -23.74 15.46 -11.81
CA GLY A 19 -23.37 15.35 -13.22
C GLY A 19 -22.06 16.06 -13.60
N ALA A 20 -21.25 16.45 -12.65
CA ALA A 20 -19.94 17.06 -12.92
C ALA A 20 -19.06 16.13 -13.77
N VAL A 21 -18.52 16.64 -14.88
CA VAL A 21 -17.66 15.85 -15.79
C VAL A 21 -16.35 15.40 -15.12
N LYS A 22 -15.82 16.26 -14.23
CA LYS A 22 -14.65 15.94 -13.40
C LYS A 22 -15.08 15.82 -11.95
N CYS A 23 -14.43 14.91 -11.21
CA CYS A 23 -14.66 14.80 -9.78
C CYS A 23 -14.41 16.16 -9.09
N PRO A 24 -15.36 16.68 -8.33
CA PRO A 24 -15.12 17.82 -7.43
C PRO A 24 -14.14 17.46 -6.34
N ILE A 25 -13.53 18.46 -5.70
CA ILE A 25 -12.69 18.25 -4.53
C ILE A 25 -13.58 18.13 -3.28
N PHE A 26 -13.60 16.96 -2.66
CA PHE A 26 -14.40 16.70 -1.45
C PHE A 26 -13.63 17.12 -0.19
N GLN A 27 -13.71 18.41 0.17
CA GLN A 27 -13.07 18.96 1.37
C GLN A 27 -13.96 18.80 2.62
N THR A 28 -14.35 17.57 2.92
CA THR A 28 -15.11 17.27 4.13
C THR A 28 -14.45 16.16 4.93
N SER A 29 -14.59 16.19 6.25
CA SER A 29 -14.08 15.13 7.12
C SER A 29 -15.07 13.99 7.32
N THR A 30 -16.37 14.25 7.18
CA THR A 30 -17.42 13.28 7.51
C THR A 30 -18.47 13.22 6.42
N PHE A 31 -19.05 12.03 6.27
CA PHE A 31 -20.14 11.73 5.37
C PHE A 31 -21.32 11.17 6.17
N VAL A 32 -22.51 11.24 5.63
CA VAL A 32 -23.72 10.72 6.26
C VAL A 32 -24.24 9.50 5.48
N PHE A 33 -24.73 8.52 6.19
CA PHE A 33 -25.47 7.41 5.60
C PHE A 33 -26.88 7.86 5.22
N LYS A 34 -27.46 7.23 4.21
CA LYS A 34 -28.84 7.52 3.79
C LYS A 34 -29.86 7.17 4.86
N ASN A 35 -29.60 6.13 5.64
CA ASN A 35 -30.44 5.61 6.71
C ASN A 35 -29.62 4.80 7.73
N ALA A 36 -30.24 4.40 8.82
CA ALA A 36 -29.59 3.62 9.88
C ALA A 36 -29.17 2.20 9.43
N GLU A 37 -29.90 1.61 8.50
CA GLU A 37 -29.62 0.28 7.96
C GLU A 37 -28.32 0.29 7.15
N GLU A 38 -28.09 1.31 6.33
CA GLU A 38 -26.85 1.49 5.57
C GLU A 38 -25.66 1.64 6.54
N GLY A 39 -25.80 2.44 7.59
CA GLY A 39 -24.77 2.61 8.62
C GLY A 39 -24.49 1.32 9.35
N LYS A 40 -25.52 0.55 9.73
CA LYS A 40 -25.36 -0.75 10.35
C LYS A 40 -24.60 -1.72 9.44
N ALA A 41 -24.99 -1.83 8.17
CA ALA A 41 -24.36 -2.69 7.18
C ALA A 41 -22.86 -2.34 7.01
N PHE A 42 -22.53 -1.05 6.92
CA PHE A 42 -21.13 -0.58 6.86
C PHE A 42 -20.32 -1.12 8.04
N PHE A 43 -20.79 -0.93 9.27
CA PHE A 43 -20.03 -1.34 10.46
C PHE A 43 -19.97 -2.87 10.63
N GLU A 44 -21.02 -3.62 10.25
CA GLU A 44 -20.99 -5.07 10.26
C GLU A 44 -19.90 -5.64 9.36
N ILE A 45 -19.69 -5.04 8.19
CA ILE A 45 -18.64 -5.43 7.25
C ILE A 45 -17.27 -4.95 7.77
N ALA A 46 -17.15 -3.67 8.16
CA ALA A 46 -15.89 -3.09 8.63
C ALA A 46 -15.31 -3.81 9.86
N TYR A 47 -16.16 -4.34 10.73
CA TYR A 47 -15.73 -5.11 11.90
C TYR A 47 -15.69 -6.62 11.67
N GLY A 48 -15.91 -7.09 10.43
CA GLY A 48 -15.85 -8.51 10.09
C GLY A 48 -16.98 -9.37 10.63
N HIS A 49 -18.10 -8.76 11.03
CA HIS A 49 -19.28 -9.50 11.49
C HIS A 49 -20.02 -10.20 10.34
N ARG A 50 -19.86 -9.72 9.13
CA ARG A 50 -20.29 -10.37 7.89
C ARG A 50 -19.40 -9.98 6.71
N GLN A 51 -19.47 -10.75 5.65
CA GLN A 51 -18.81 -10.39 4.39
C GLN A 51 -19.68 -9.46 3.55
N GLN A 52 -19.01 -8.60 2.77
CA GLN A 52 -19.66 -7.77 1.76
C GLN A 52 -20.27 -8.65 0.67
N GLN A 53 -21.50 -8.36 0.26
CA GLN A 53 -22.15 -9.06 -0.82
C GLN A 53 -21.70 -8.54 -2.18
N VAL A 54 -21.79 -9.39 -3.21
CA VAL A 54 -21.46 -8.97 -4.57
C VAL A 54 -22.40 -7.85 -5.02
N GLY A 55 -21.84 -6.71 -5.40
CA GLY A 55 -22.59 -5.54 -5.83
C GLY A 55 -23.10 -4.64 -4.69
N GLU A 56 -22.80 -4.96 -3.44
CA GLU A 56 -23.06 -4.08 -2.31
C GLU A 56 -22.01 -2.96 -2.26
N GLU A 57 -22.46 -1.70 -2.38
CA GLU A 57 -21.58 -0.55 -2.22
C GLU A 57 -21.58 -0.10 -0.76
N LEU A 58 -20.39 0.04 -0.18
CA LEU A 58 -20.23 0.61 1.16
C LEU A 58 -20.29 2.14 1.07
N GLY A 59 -21.03 2.76 1.96
CA GLY A 59 -21.08 4.20 2.09
C GLY A 59 -19.76 4.79 2.60
N LEU A 60 -19.59 6.08 2.39
CA LEU A 60 -18.47 6.84 2.97
C LEU A 60 -18.79 7.19 4.42
N ILE A 61 -17.76 7.28 5.25
CA ILE A 61 -17.94 7.64 6.67
C ILE A 61 -17.05 8.81 7.10
N TYR A 62 -15.76 8.72 6.84
CA TYR A 62 -14.78 9.67 7.35
C TYR A 62 -13.54 9.73 6.48
N SER A 63 -13.09 10.93 6.09
CA SER A 63 -12.03 11.13 5.10
C SER A 63 -10.66 10.56 5.47
N ARG A 64 -10.40 10.23 6.74
CA ARG A 64 -9.20 9.47 7.13
C ARG A 64 -9.31 7.99 6.74
N ILE A 65 -10.53 7.47 6.59
CA ILE A 65 -10.80 6.07 6.24
C ILE A 65 -11.03 5.95 4.74
N ASN A 66 -11.94 6.76 4.22
CA ASN A 66 -12.28 6.80 2.80
C ASN A 66 -12.74 8.20 2.37
N ASN A 67 -12.42 8.57 1.14
CA ASN A 67 -12.80 9.84 0.54
C ASN A 67 -12.91 9.64 -0.97
N PRO A 68 -13.91 10.21 -1.68
CA PRO A 68 -14.05 10.02 -3.12
C PRO A 68 -12.81 10.38 -3.93
N ASP A 69 -12.07 11.42 -3.55
CA ASP A 69 -10.85 11.82 -4.26
C ASP A 69 -9.75 10.76 -4.14
N LEU A 70 -9.60 10.15 -2.95
CA LEU A 70 -8.64 9.08 -2.70
C LEU A 70 -9.05 7.80 -3.43
N GLU A 71 -10.29 7.36 -3.31
CA GLU A 71 -10.80 6.15 -3.96
C GLU A 71 -10.66 6.22 -5.49
N ILE A 72 -10.94 7.39 -6.10
CA ILE A 72 -10.76 7.59 -7.53
C ILE A 72 -9.28 7.51 -7.91
N LEU A 73 -8.39 8.10 -7.12
CA LEU A 73 -6.95 8.04 -7.36
C LEU A 73 -6.44 6.59 -7.24
N GLU A 74 -6.80 5.89 -6.16
CA GLU A 74 -6.47 4.49 -5.92
C GLU A 74 -6.92 3.60 -7.07
N ASN A 75 -8.19 3.69 -7.46
CA ASN A 75 -8.73 2.95 -8.61
C ASN A 75 -7.96 3.22 -9.91
N ARG A 76 -7.54 4.45 -10.15
CA ARG A 76 -6.79 4.81 -11.38
C ARG A 76 -5.37 4.30 -11.36
N LEU A 77 -4.72 4.28 -10.20
CA LEU A 77 -3.35 3.75 -10.07
C LEU A 77 -3.29 2.26 -10.33
N THR A 78 -4.32 1.48 -9.95
CA THR A 78 -4.37 0.04 -10.24
C THR A 78 -4.26 -0.28 -11.73
N LEU A 79 -4.71 0.62 -12.61
CA LEU A 79 -4.67 0.41 -14.07
C LEU A 79 -3.26 0.30 -14.65
N TRP A 80 -2.26 0.90 -13.98
CA TRP A 80 -0.89 0.94 -14.47
C TRP A 80 -0.10 -0.31 -14.08
N ASP A 81 -0.38 -0.85 -12.92
CA ASP A 81 0.32 -2.02 -12.38
C ASP A 81 -0.50 -3.31 -12.51
N GLU A 82 -1.68 -3.23 -13.17
CA GLU A 82 -2.65 -4.34 -13.23
C GLU A 82 -2.95 -4.93 -11.84
N ALA A 83 -2.97 -4.05 -10.83
CA ALA A 83 -3.18 -4.41 -9.43
C ALA A 83 -4.67 -4.60 -9.12
N GLU A 84 -4.96 -5.44 -8.13
CA GLU A 84 -6.31 -5.64 -7.63
C GLU A 84 -6.80 -4.43 -6.83
N GLU A 85 -5.93 -3.86 -5.99
CA GLU A 85 -6.21 -2.72 -5.13
C GLU A 85 -4.98 -1.81 -4.99
N CYS A 86 -5.21 -0.59 -4.54
CA CYS A 86 -4.18 0.40 -4.24
C CYS A 86 -4.56 1.15 -2.97
N ALA A 87 -3.58 1.54 -2.19
CA ALA A 87 -3.75 2.45 -1.07
C ALA A 87 -2.80 3.64 -1.21
N VAL A 88 -3.31 4.87 -1.07
CA VAL A 88 -2.50 6.08 -1.12
C VAL A 88 -2.22 6.61 0.28
N PHE A 89 -1.04 7.20 0.43
CA PHE A 89 -0.55 7.76 1.69
C PHE A 89 -0.06 9.19 1.46
N GLU A 90 0.05 9.97 2.52
CA GLU A 90 0.52 11.36 2.48
C GLU A 90 2.00 11.49 2.12
N SER A 91 2.76 10.41 2.17
CA SER A 91 4.17 10.39 1.74
C SER A 91 4.63 8.98 1.39
N GLY A 92 5.69 8.88 0.56
CA GLY A 92 6.32 7.59 0.26
C GLY A 92 6.84 6.88 1.51
N MET A 93 7.37 7.60 2.49
CA MET A 93 7.80 7.01 3.76
C MET A 93 6.63 6.49 4.60
N ALA A 94 5.46 7.13 4.55
CA ALA A 94 4.26 6.60 5.18
C ALA A 94 3.82 5.28 4.53
N ALA A 95 3.83 5.20 3.21
CA ALA A 95 3.54 3.96 2.48
C ALA A 95 4.54 2.85 2.83
N ILE A 96 5.85 3.13 2.75
CA ILE A 96 6.91 2.16 3.05
C ILE A 96 6.82 1.66 4.50
N SER A 97 6.72 2.57 5.46
CA SER A 97 6.66 2.18 6.88
C SER A 97 5.41 1.40 7.22
N THR A 98 4.27 1.75 6.64
CA THR A 98 3.01 1.01 6.85
C THR A 98 3.12 -0.41 6.32
N VAL A 99 3.61 -0.60 5.09
CA VAL A 99 3.79 -1.93 4.49
C VAL A 99 4.75 -2.77 5.34
N LEU A 100 5.91 -2.21 5.74
CA LEU A 100 6.88 -2.96 6.53
C LEU A 100 6.35 -3.34 7.92
N LEU A 101 5.57 -2.47 8.58
CA LEU A 101 5.00 -2.76 9.90
C LEU A 101 3.78 -3.69 9.82
N GLU A 102 3.04 -3.70 8.71
CA GLU A 102 1.91 -4.61 8.52
C GLU A 102 2.38 -6.06 8.31
N PHE A 103 3.42 -6.26 7.47
CA PHE A 103 3.86 -7.59 7.07
C PHE A 103 4.98 -8.19 7.94
N LEU A 104 5.60 -7.39 8.81
CA LEU A 104 6.70 -7.84 9.67
C LEU A 104 6.31 -7.82 11.14
N LYS A 105 6.73 -8.84 11.86
CA LYS A 105 6.56 -8.96 13.31
C LYS A 105 7.91 -9.24 14.00
N PRO A 106 8.01 -9.06 15.34
CA PRO A 106 9.22 -9.37 16.08
C PRO A 106 9.75 -10.80 15.80
N GLY A 107 11.01 -10.89 15.46
CA GLY A 107 11.70 -12.14 15.10
C GLY A 107 11.83 -12.36 13.59
N ASP A 108 11.06 -11.68 12.77
CA ASP A 108 11.11 -11.82 11.31
C ASP A 108 12.42 -11.27 10.71
N LEU A 109 12.76 -11.82 9.55
CA LEU A 109 13.86 -11.37 8.70
C LEU A 109 13.32 -10.66 7.45
N LEU A 110 13.83 -9.47 7.21
CA LEU A 110 13.59 -8.68 6.00
C LEU A 110 14.86 -8.75 5.12
N LEU A 111 14.72 -9.20 3.88
CA LEU A 111 15.78 -9.11 2.89
C LEU A 111 15.62 -7.81 2.09
N ILE A 112 16.68 -7.02 1.97
CA ILE A 112 16.63 -5.72 1.28
C ILE A 112 17.67 -5.64 0.17
N SER A 113 17.33 -4.91 -0.89
CA SER A 113 18.34 -4.45 -1.84
C SER A 113 19.18 -3.32 -1.26
N SER A 114 20.38 -3.12 -1.78
CA SER A 114 21.27 -2.02 -1.38
C SER A 114 21.99 -1.45 -2.62
N PRO A 115 22.07 -0.11 -2.75
CA PRO A 115 21.62 0.91 -1.80
C PRO A 115 20.10 1.12 -1.81
N LEU A 116 19.59 1.76 -0.75
CA LEU A 116 18.20 2.21 -0.62
C LEU A 116 18.14 3.73 -0.46
N TYR A 117 16.97 4.30 -0.70
CA TYR A 117 16.68 5.68 -0.29
C TYR A 117 17.00 5.88 1.20
N GLY A 118 17.65 7.01 1.54
CA GLY A 118 18.16 7.24 2.90
C GLY A 118 17.12 7.12 4.01
N GLY A 119 15.86 7.49 3.74
CA GLY A 119 14.75 7.30 4.69
C GLY A 119 14.44 5.83 4.93
N SER A 120 14.34 5.03 3.86
CA SER A 120 14.12 3.56 3.92
C SER A 120 15.28 2.88 4.65
N ASP A 121 16.53 3.21 4.28
CA ASP A 121 17.74 2.66 4.89
C ASP A 121 17.78 2.92 6.40
N HIS A 122 17.54 4.18 6.80
CA HIS A 122 17.51 4.54 8.22
C HIS A 122 16.39 3.81 8.97
N PHE A 123 15.18 3.76 8.41
CA PHE A 123 14.04 3.10 9.04
C PHE A 123 14.32 1.61 9.24
N ILE A 124 14.78 0.93 8.20
CA ILE A 124 15.06 -0.51 8.25
C ILE A 124 16.23 -0.84 9.16
N LYS A 125 17.34 -0.09 9.05
CA LYS A 125 18.59 -0.43 9.78
C LYS A 125 18.67 0.12 11.20
N LYS A 126 17.89 1.17 11.53
CA LYS A 126 17.98 1.85 12.85
C LYS A 126 16.69 1.82 13.66
N ILE A 127 15.54 1.69 13.02
CA ILE A 127 14.25 1.72 13.71
C ILE A 127 13.69 0.31 13.88
N LEU A 128 13.52 -0.45 12.81
CA LEU A 128 12.95 -1.81 12.85
C LEU A 128 13.66 -2.78 13.81
N PRO A 129 15.02 -2.75 13.97
CA PRO A 129 15.68 -3.61 14.94
C PRO A 129 15.28 -3.36 16.40
N LYS A 130 14.83 -2.14 16.73
CA LYS A 130 14.30 -1.82 18.06
C LYS A 130 12.99 -2.53 18.38
N PHE A 131 12.28 -2.98 17.33
CA PHE A 131 11.07 -3.78 17.41
C PHE A 131 11.32 -5.28 17.20
N GLY A 132 12.59 -5.70 17.21
CA GLY A 132 12.97 -7.11 17.07
C GLY A 132 12.87 -7.64 15.64
N ILE A 133 12.80 -6.78 14.63
CA ILE A 133 12.82 -7.16 13.22
C ILE A 133 14.26 -7.14 12.73
N HIS A 134 14.70 -8.22 12.10
CA HIS A 134 16.05 -8.38 11.56
C HIS A 134 16.08 -8.05 10.07
N TYR A 135 17.27 -7.72 9.55
CA TYR A 135 17.44 -7.53 8.11
C TYR A 135 18.72 -8.19 7.61
N ALA A 136 18.70 -8.54 6.33
CA ALA A 136 19.88 -8.91 5.53
C ALA A 136 19.87 -8.07 4.26
N GLU A 137 21.04 -7.75 3.70
CA GLU A 137 21.11 -6.94 2.49
C GLU A 137 21.91 -7.61 1.39
N PHE A 138 21.43 -7.45 0.16
CA PHE A 138 22.12 -7.85 -1.05
C PHE A 138 22.34 -6.67 -1.99
N ARG A 139 23.25 -6.79 -2.93
CA ARG A 139 23.60 -5.75 -3.89
C ARG A 139 23.34 -6.18 -5.32
N VAL A 140 23.22 -5.20 -6.20
CA VAL A 140 23.16 -5.40 -7.65
C VAL A 140 24.30 -6.30 -8.12
N GLY A 141 23.98 -7.24 -9.00
CA GLY A 141 24.94 -8.17 -9.60
C GLY A 141 25.24 -9.41 -8.79
N GLN A 142 24.71 -9.56 -7.59
CA GLN A 142 24.84 -10.81 -6.84
C GLN A 142 23.92 -11.88 -7.42
N SER A 143 24.43 -13.10 -7.52
CA SER A 143 23.66 -14.26 -7.99
C SER A 143 22.62 -14.69 -6.96
N LYS A 144 21.65 -15.48 -7.42
CA LYS A 144 20.65 -16.09 -6.53
C LYS A 144 21.29 -16.90 -5.41
N GLU A 145 22.36 -17.63 -5.72
CA GLU A 145 23.09 -18.47 -4.77
C GLU A 145 23.77 -17.62 -3.70
N GLU A 146 24.40 -16.51 -4.09
CA GLU A 146 25.01 -15.56 -3.15
C GLU A 146 23.96 -14.91 -2.24
N ILE A 147 22.78 -14.57 -2.77
CA ILE A 147 21.68 -14.00 -1.99
C ILE A 147 21.15 -15.02 -0.97
N ILE A 148 20.99 -16.29 -1.37
CA ILE A 148 20.61 -17.38 -0.46
C ILE A 148 21.64 -17.51 0.66
N GLU A 149 22.93 -17.52 0.33
CA GLU A 149 24.01 -17.60 1.32
C GLU A 149 23.98 -16.44 2.33
N ILE A 150 23.67 -15.22 1.88
CA ILE A 150 23.48 -14.05 2.76
C ILE A 150 22.35 -14.31 3.76
N VAL A 151 21.22 -14.81 3.30
CA VAL A 151 20.08 -15.13 4.16
C VAL A 151 20.42 -16.24 5.15
N GLU A 152 21.07 -17.32 4.71
CA GLU A 152 21.47 -18.44 5.56
C GLU A 152 22.47 -18.02 6.65
N LYS A 153 23.43 -17.16 6.33
CA LYS A 153 24.41 -16.61 7.28
C LYS A 153 23.78 -15.84 8.45
N THR A 154 22.54 -15.37 8.31
CA THR A 154 21.82 -14.74 9.43
C THR A 154 21.41 -15.73 10.51
N GLY A 155 21.37 -17.02 10.23
CA GLY A 155 20.79 -18.05 11.09
C GLY A 155 19.28 -17.93 11.26
N LYS A 156 18.60 -17.17 10.38
CA LYS A 156 17.17 -16.86 10.42
C LYS A 156 16.48 -17.08 9.07
N ALA A 157 16.99 -17.95 8.22
CA ALA A 157 16.43 -18.21 6.91
C ALA A 157 14.95 -18.66 6.97
N ASP A 158 14.58 -19.41 8.01
CA ASP A 158 13.21 -19.84 8.31
C ASP A 158 12.27 -18.69 8.74
N LYS A 159 12.82 -17.51 8.99
CA LYS A 159 12.11 -16.28 9.39
C LYS A 159 12.05 -15.24 8.28
N LEU A 160 12.52 -15.56 7.07
CA LEU A 160 12.39 -14.64 5.94
C LEU A 160 10.91 -14.40 5.61
N ALA A 161 10.42 -13.22 5.94
CA ALA A 161 9.02 -12.86 5.81
C ALA A 161 8.74 -11.92 4.62
N LEU A 162 9.72 -11.07 4.27
CA LEU A 162 9.54 -10.06 3.23
C LEU A 162 10.86 -9.80 2.49
N VAL A 163 10.72 -9.48 1.20
CA VAL A 163 11.80 -8.94 0.36
C VAL A 163 11.40 -7.53 -0.08
N TYR A 164 12.27 -6.56 0.22
CA TYR A 164 12.08 -5.15 -0.16
C TYR A 164 13.15 -4.71 -1.15
N ILE A 165 12.72 -4.22 -2.30
CA ILE A 165 13.59 -3.82 -3.41
C ILE A 165 13.26 -2.40 -3.84
N GLU A 166 14.26 -1.56 -4.04
CA GLU A 166 14.15 -0.29 -4.75
C GLU A 166 14.85 -0.39 -6.11
N THR A 167 14.10 -0.21 -7.19
CA THR A 167 14.62 -0.24 -8.56
C THR A 167 13.85 0.76 -9.44
N PRO A 168 14.52 1.78 -10.01
CA PRO A 168 15.93 2.15 -9.78
C PRO A 168 16.18 2.67 -8.36
N ALA A 169 17.35 2.39 -7.81
CA ALA A 169 17.74 2.82 -6.46
C ALA A 169 18.09 4.31 -6.41
N ASN A 170 17.72 4.99 -5.33
CA ASN A 170 18.08 6.38 -5.07
C ASN A 170 19.31 6.43 -4.11
N PRO A 171 20.43 7.14 -4.43
CA PRO A 171 20.59 8.05 -5.57
C PRO A 171 21.35 7.45 -6.77
N THR A 172 21.71 6.19 -6.74
CA THR A 172 22.68 5.59 -7.69
C THR A 172 22.07 5.18 -9.03
N ASN A 173 20.73 5.11 -9.13
CA ASN A 173 20.00 4.56 -10.28
C ASN A 173 20.34 3.08 -10.60
N ASP A 174 20.80 2.34 -9.61
CA ASP A 174 21.04 0.91 -9.79
C ASP A 174 19.72 0.18 -10.08
N LEU A 175 19.77 -0.74 -11.04
CA LEU A 175 18.66 -1.61 -11.41
C LEU A 175 18.89 -3.01 -10.83
N ILE A 176 17.88 -3.56 -10.19
CA ILE A 176 17.88 -4.89 -9.56
C ILE A 176 16.96 -5.82 -10.32
#